data_22aa24c77d32cf75c61fbed03a7535f4
#
_entry.id   22aa24c77d32cf75c61fbed03a7535f4
#
_cell.length_a   1.000
_cell.length_b   1.000
_cell.length_c   1.000
_cell.angle_alpha   90.00
_cell.angle_beta   90.00
_cell.angle_gamma   90.00
#
_symmetry.space_group_name_H-M   'P 1'
#
loop_
_entity.id
_entity.type
_entity.pdbx_description
1 polymer ?
#
loop_
_entity_poly.entity_id
_entity_poly.type
_entity_poly.pdbx_seq_one_letter_code
_entity_poly.pdbx_strand_id
1 'polypeptide(L)'
;MSKRIFIVYGHHNTKKCFNQEVRDTFCSEARKLGHEIDLINLHNEKPLPFYDGSKPNEQILDYRKRLEKSDVLFMISPCYNLRATAILENFIDLVLAPKWFFSFKRIVGNWGYPVAGAMKDRQAIMSMSYGGNWFSIQTWFQNIPFRRIKAGVLKL
;
A
#
# COMPACT_ATOMS: atom_id res chain seq x y z
N MET A 1 -10.05 21.56 -1.87
CA MET A 1 -8.66 21.57 -2.36
C MET A 1 -8.40 20.31 -3.17
N SER A 2 -7.75 20.46 -4.34
CA SER A 2 -7.29 19.30 -5.13
C SER A 2 -6.21 18.54 -4.36
N LYS A 3 -6.20 17.20 -4.48
CA LYS A 3 -5.16 16.32 -3.92
C LYS A 3 -4.56 15.47 -5.01
N ARG A 4 -3.30 15.12 -4.86
CA ARG A 4 -2.64 14.11 -5.67
C ARG A 4 -2.71 12.76 -4.97
N ILE A 5 -3.30 11.76 -5.63
CA ILE A 5 -3.55 10.43 -5.08
C ILE A 5 -2.70 9.42 -5.84
N PHE A 6 -1.76 8.79 -5.14
CA PHE A 6 -0.96 7.69 -5.68
C PHE A 6 -1.68 6.37 -5.38
N ILE A 7 -2.11 5.68 -6.43
CA ILE A 7 -2.87 4.44 -6.35
C ILE A 7 -1.99 3.27 -6.72
N VAL A 8 -1.91 2.28 -5.85
CA VAL A 8 -1.20 1.02 -6.08
C VAL A 8 -2.21 -0.12 -6.15
N TYR A 9 -2.39 -0.66 -7.35
CA TYR A 9 -3.30 -1.78 -7.61
C TYR A 9 -2.50 -3.09 -7.67
N GLY A 10 -2.67 -3.94 -6.64
CA GLY A 10 -2.00 -5.22 -6.50
C GLY A 10 -2.95 -6.40 -6.71
N HIS A 11 -3.29 -6.72 -7.97
CA HIS A 11 -4.13 -7.86 -8.31
C HIS A 11 -3.37 -8.87 -9.17
N HIS A 12 -3.73 -10.15 -9.06
CA HIS A 12 -3.03 -11.26 -9.73
C HIS A 12 -3.40 -11.43 -11.19
N ASN A 13 -4.46 -10.80 -11.67
CA ASN A 13 -4.88 -10.93 -13.07
C ASN A 13 -5.46 -9.60 -13.62
N THR A 14 -5.64 -9.59 -14.95
CA THR A 14 -6.19 -8.45 -15.71
C THR A 14 -7.67 -8.58 -16.03
N LYS A 15 -8.31 -9.70 -15.65
CA LYS A 15 -9.74 -9.93 -15.94
C LYS A 15 -10.60 -9.03 -15.06
N LYS A 16 -11.77 -8.65 -15.57
CA LYS A 16 -12.76 -7.86 -14.84
C LYS A 16 -13.10 -8.52 -13.50
N CYS A 17 -12.96 -7.79 -12.42
CA CYS A 17 -13.20 -8.27 -11.06
C CYS A 17 -13.59 -7.12 -10.13
N PHE A 18 -14.12 -7.45 -8.95
CA PHE A 18 -14.57 -6.46 -7.96
C PHE A 18 -13.50 -5.40 -7.63
N ASN A 19 -12.26 -5.79 -7.40
CA ASN A 19 -11.19 -4.83 -7.09
C ASN A 19 -10.88 -3.88 -8.25
N GLN A 20 -11.05 -4.33 -9.49
CA GLN A 20 -10.92 -3.48 -10.66
C GLN A 20 -12.05 -2.45 -10.71
N GLU A 21 -13.28 -2.85 -10.45
CA GLU A 21 -14.42 -1.93 -10.38
C GLU A 21 -14.24 -0.88 -9.28
N VAL A 22 -13.74 -1.29 -8.10
CA VAL A 22 -13.40 -0.36 -7.01
C VAL A 22 -12.36 0.66 -7.48
N ARG A 23 -11.28 0.20 -8.12
CA ARG A 23 -10.22 1.07 -8.67
C ARG A 23 -10.79 2.06 -9.68
N ASP A 24 -11.52 1.55 -10.67
CA ASP A 24 -11.98 2.35 -11.81
C ASP A 24 -13.04 3.36 -11.38
N THR A 25 -13.97 2.96 -10.51
CA THR A 25 -14.98 3.86 -9.92
C THR A 25 -14.31 4.94 -9.10
N PHE A 26 -13.38 4.58 -8.21
CA PHE A 26 -12.65 5.57 -7.41
C PHE A 26 -11.88 6.56 -8.28
N CYS A 27 -11.14 6.09 -9.30
CA CYS A 27 -10.40 6.95 -10.21
C CYS A 27 -11.32 7.91 -10.97
N SER A 28 -12.47 7.42 -11.43
CA SER A 28 -13.46 8.25 -12.14
C SER A 28 -14.02 9.34 -11.22
N GLU A 29 -14.49 8.98 -10.04
CA GLU A 29 -15.09 9.95 -9.12
C GLU A 29 -14.07 10.95 -8.57
N ALA A 30 -12.86 10.50 -8.23
CA ALA A 30 -11.81 11.40 -7.76
C ALA A 30 -11.42 12.43 -8.83
N ARG A 31 -11.33 12.04 -10.10
CA ARG A 31 -11.07 12.98 -11.21
C ARG A 31 -12.22 13.99 -11.40
N LYS A 32 -13.47 13.55 -11.29
CA LYS A 32 -14.64 14.47 -11.35
C LYS A 32 -14.60 15.52 -10.24
N LEU A 33 -14.05 15.17 -9.08
CA LEU A 33 -13.85 16.09 -7.96
C LEU A 33 -12.57 16.95 -8.09
N GLY A 34 -11.86 16.85 -9.21
CA GLY A 34 -10.67 17.65 -9.49
C GLY A 34 -9.39 17.14 -8.83
N HIS A 35 -9.33 15.88 -8.40
CA HIS A 35 -8.11 15.27 -7.87
C HIS A 35 -7.21 14.73 -8.99
N GLU A 36 -5.90 14.80 -8.79
CA GLU A 36 -4.90 14.20 -9.67
C GLU A 36 -4.69 12.74 -9.29
N ILE A 37 -4.77 11.83 -10.28
CA ILE A 37 -4.61 10.38 -10.07
C ILE A 37 -3.33 9.91 -10.74
N ASP A 38 -2.44 9.37 -9.93
CA ASP A 38 -1.24 8.67 -10.35
C ASP A 38 -1.41 7.17 -10.01
N LEU A 39 -1.72 6.35 -11.02
CA LEU A 39 -2.06 4.93 -10.86
C LEU A 39 -0.94 4.04 -11.38
N ILE A 40 -0.55 3.06 -10.58
CA ILE A 40 0.22 1.91 -11.03
C ILE A 40 -0.60 0.62 -10.88
N ASN A 41 -0.53 -0.22 -11.90
CA ASN A 41 -1.02 -1.59 -11.86
C ASN A 41 0.19 -2.53 -11.81
N LEU A 42 0.51 -3.04 -10.64
CA LEU A 42 1.72 -3.84 -10.41
C LEU A 42 1.82 -5.07 -11.31
N HIS A 43 0.69 -5.60 -11.79
CA HIS A 43 0.68 -6.73 -12.72
C HIS A 43 1.24 -6.35 -14.11
N ASN A 44 1.08 -5.09 -14.51
CA ASN A 44 1.53 -4.58 -15.82
C ASN A 44 2.93 -3.97 -15.77
N GLU A 45 3.44 -3.76 -14.56
CA GLU A 45 4.78 -3.22 -14.36
C GLU A 45 5.86 -4.31 -14.52
N LYS A 46 7.10 -3.89 -14.77
CA LYS A 46 8.25 -4.79 -14.66
C LYS A 46 8.28 -5.39 -13.24
N PRO A 47 8.41 -6.71 -13.09
CA PRO A 47 8.46 -7.34 -11.78
C PRO A 47 9.56 -6.74 -10.90
N LEU A 48 9.18 -6.36 -9.68
CA LEU A 48 10.15 -5.93 -8.68
C LEU A 48 10.98 -7.13 -8.19
N PRO A 49 12.27 -6.96 -7.92
CA PRO A 49 13.09 -8.01 -7.32
C PRO A 49 12.55 -8.36 -5.93
N PHE A 50 12.93 -9.49 -5.38
CA PHE A 50 12.73 -9.74 -3.96
C PHE A 50 13.74 -8.93 -3.14
N TYR A 51 13.33 -8.56 -1.92
CA TYR A 51 14.23 -7.84 -1.02
C TYR A 51 15.39 -8.72 -0.58
N ASP A 52 16.61 -8.30 -0.88
CA ASP A 52 17.86 -8.98 -0.57
C ASP A 52 18.83 -8.11 0.26
N GLY A 53 18.37 -6.96 0.73
CA GLY A 53 19.18 -5.99 1.45
C GLY A 53 19.97 -5.04 0.54
N SER A 54 19.87 -5.18 -0.78
CA SER A 54 20.55 -4.29 -1.73
C SER A 54 19.94 -2.89 -1.75
N LYS A 55 20.65 -1.97 -2.39
CA LYS A 55 20.15 -0.60 -2.61
C LYS A 55 18.94 -0.64 -3.56
N PRO A 56 17.95 0.26 -3.37
CA PRO A 56 16.81 0.36 -4.26
C PRO A 56 17.25 0.68 -5.70
N ASN A 57 16.67 -0.04 -6.65
CA ASN A 57 16.87 0.21 -8.07
C ASN A 57 16.10 1.46 -8.56
N GLU A 58 16.29 1.83 -9.82
CA GLU A 58 15.65 3.01 -10.42
C GLU A 58 14.12 2.97 -10.36
N GLN A 59 13.51 1.80 -10.56
CA GLN A 59 12.05 1.62 -10.49
C GLN A 59 11.51 1.88 -9.09
N ILE A 60 12.18 1.36 -8.05
CA ILE A 60 11.82 1.61 -6.65
C ILE A 60 11.98 3.09 -6.32
N LEU A 61 13.06 3.72 -6.79
CA LEU A 61 13.31 5.15 -6.59
C LEU A 61 12.25 6.02 -7.30
N ASP A 62 11.80 5.62 -8.48
CA ASP A 62 10.70 6.30 -9.18
C ASP A 62 9.39 6.23 -8.38
N TYR A 63 9.01 5.04 -7.89
CA TYR A 63 7.82 4.89 -7.06
C TYR A 63 7.89 5.75 -5.78
N ARG A 64 9.06 5.84 -5.15
CA ARG A 64 9.27 6.71 -3.99
C ARG A 64 9.09 8.19 -4.33
N LYS A 65 9.66 8.66 -5.44
CA LYS A 65 9.48 10.04 -5.91
C LYS A 65 8.02 10.37 -6.22
N ARG A 66 7.28 9.44 -6.82
CA ARG A 66 5.85 9.61 -7.10
C ARG A 66 5.04 9.68 -5.80
N LEU A 67 5.38 8.81 -4.84
CA LEU A 67 4.74 8.77 -3.52
C LEU A 67 5.02 10.05 -2.72
N GLU A 68 6.27 10.57 -2.74
CA GLU A 68 6.62 11.84 -2.09
C GLU A 68 5.83 13.05 -2.61
N LYS A 69 5.44 13.02 -3.88
CA LYS A 69 4.62 14.07 -4.50
C LYS A 69 3.13 13.93 -4.22
N SER A 70 2.69 12.81 -3.63
CA SER A 70 1.28 12.53 -3.38
C SER A 70 0.85 12.99 -1.99
N ASP A 71 -0.42 13.35 -1.87
CA ASP A 71 -1.09 13.66 -0.60
C ASP A 71 -1.69 12.41 0.04
N VAL A 72 -2.03 11.42 -0.80
CA VAL A 72 -2.71 10.19 -0.40
C VAL A 72 -2.08 9.00 -1.10
N LEU A 73 -1.77 7.96 -0.32
CA LEU A 73 -1.47 6.62 -0.81
C LEU A 73 -2.75 5.78 -0.74
N PHE A 74 -3.19 5.24 -1.86
CA PHE A 74 -4.32 4.31 -1.90
C PHE A 74 -3.89 2.96 -2.46
N MET A 75 -3.95 1.92 -1.65
CA MET A 75 -3.63 0.55 -2.05
C MET A 75 -4.89 -0.28 -2.20
N ILE A 76 -4.97 -1.08 -3.26
CA ILE A 76 -6.12 -1.93 -3.57
C ILE A 76 -5.63 -3.35 -3.85
N SER A 77 -6.16 -4.34 -3.13
CA SER A 77 -5.77 -5.75 -3.26
C SER A 77 -6.85 -6.70 -2.79
N PRO A 78 -7.00 -7.89 -3.36
CA PRO A 78 -7.70 -8.97 -2.68
C PRO A 78 -6.87 -9.47 -1.49
N CYS A 79 -7.56 -10.09 -0.54
CA CYS A 79 -6.94 -10.76 0.60
C CYS A 79 -6.70 -12.24 0.27
N TYR A 80 -5.43 -12.66 0.30
CA TYR A 80 -5.04 -14.06 0.17
C TYR A 80 -4.26 -14.50 1.40
N ASN A 81 -4.66 -15.63 2.01
CA ASN A 81 -4.02 -16.14 3.22
C ASN A 81 -3.85 -15.07 4.32
N LEU A 82 -4.91 -14.30 4.56
CA LEU A 82 -4.98 -13.22 5.55
C LEU A 82 -3.96 -12.07 5.35
N ARG A 83 -3.52 -11.85 4.12
CA ARG A 83 -2.62 -10.76 3.73
C ARG A 83 -2.96 -10.23 2.33
N ALA A 84 -2.32 -9.16 1.91
CA ALA A 84 -2.42 -8.69 0.54
C ALA A 84 -1.80 -9.69 -0.45
N THR A 85 -1.97 -9.47 -1.74
CA THR A 85 -1.30 -10.29 -2.76
C THR A 85 0.23 -10.19 -2.65
N ALA A 86 0.94 -11.25 -3.02
CA ALA A 86 2.41 -11.28 -2.96
C ALA A 86 3.07 -10.11 -3.70
N ILE A 87 2.47 -9.70 -4.82
CA ILE A 87 3.00 -8.58 -5.61
C ILE A 87 2.87 -7.23 -4.86
N LEU A 88 1.78 -7.04 -4.09
CA LEU A 88 1.63 -5.83 -3.26
C LEU A 88 2.49 -5.90 -1.99
N GLU A 89 2.63 -7.07 -1.38
CA GLU A 89 3.52 -7.26 -0.23
C GLU A 89 4.97 -6.95 -0.62
N ASN A 90 5.42 -7.45 -1.78
CA ASN A 90 6.77 -7.14 -2.29
C ASN A 90 6.96 -5.64 -2.59
N PHE A 91 5.93 -4.96 -3.11
CA PHE A 91 5.94 -3.50 -3.26
C PHE A 91 6.09 -2.81 -1.90
N ILE A 92 5.34 -3.24 -0.89
CA ILE A 92 5.42 -2.69 0.48
C ILE A 92 6.84 -2.86 1.04
N ASP A 93 7.39 -4.06 0.94
CA ASP A 93 8.72 -4.38 1.49
C ASP A 93 9.84 -3.57 0.84
N LEU A 94 9.74 -3.29 -0.46
CA LEU A 94 10.79 -2.60 -1.22
C LEU A 94 10.61 -1.08 -1.24
N VAL A 95 9.39 -0.61 -1.46
CA VAL A 95 9.12 0.82 -1.62
C VAL A 95 8.90 1.50 -0.27
N LEU A 96 8.12 0.88 0.63
CA LEU A 96 7.86 1.41 1.96
C LEU A 96 8.89 0.92 3.00
N ALA A 97 10.13 0.75 2.57
CA ALA A 97 11.20 0.17 3.37
C ALA A 97 11.67 1.08 4.52
N PRO A 98 12.27 0.48 5.57
CA PRO A 98 12.89 1.21 6.66
C PRO A 98 13.91 2.25 6.18
N LYS A 99 14.20 3.25 6.99
CA LYS A 99 15.07 4.40 6.77
C LYS A 99 14.52 5.44 5.79
N TRP A 100 13.63 5.08 4.88
CA TRP A 100 12.94 6.01 4.01
C TRP A 100 11.49 6.24 4.45
N PHE A 101 10.69 5.19 4.49
CA PHE A 101 9.27 5.29 4.86
C PHE A 101 9.07 5.48 6.35
N PHE A 102 9.88 4.80 7.17
CA PHE A 102 9.91 4.93 8.61
C PHE A 102 11.32 4.70 9.17
N SER A 103 11.55 5.14 10.40
CA SER A 103 12.77 4.85 11.15
C SER A 103 12.44 4.45 12.57
N PHE A 104 13.43 3.95 13.32
CA PHE A 104 13.26 3.62 14.74
C PHE A 104 13.92 4.67 15.60
N LYS A 105 13.13 5.28 16.50
CA LYS A 105 13.66 6.16 17.54
C LYS A 105 13.99 5.29 18.76
N ARG A 106 15.26 5.26 19.14
CA ARG A 106 15.72 4.57 20.35
C ARG A 106 15.23 5.31 21.59
N ILE A 107 14.86 4.53 22.62
CA ILE A 107 14.52 5.03 23.95
C ILE A 107 15.60 4.62 24.93
N VAL A 108 15.83 3.30 25.08
CA VAL A 108 16.84 2.72 25.99
C VAL A 108 17.48 1.50 25.32
N GLY A 109 18.79 1.43 25.28
CA GLY A 109 19.53 0.31 24.68
C GLY A 109 19.11 0.09 23.24
N ASN A 110 18.68 -1.13 22.91
CA ASN A 110 18.16 -1.50 21.59
C ASN A 110 16.62 -1.39 21.47
N TRP A 111 15.95 -0.94 22.52
CA TRP A 111 14.51 -0.75 22.51
C TRP A 111 14.13 0.62 21.95
N GLY A 112 13.12 0.64 21.10
CA GLY A 112 12.63 1.83 20.46
C GLY A 112 11.26 1.62 19.80
N TYR A 113 10.72 2.67 19.19
CA TYR A 113 9.47 2.62 18.45
C TYR A 113 9.63 3.21 17.04
N PRO A 114 8.81 2.76 16.08
CA PRO A 114 8.84 3.32 14.74
C PRO A 114 8.30 4.75 14.72
N VAL A 115 8.94 5.62 13.95
CA VAL A 115 8.51 6.99 13.68
C VAL A 115 8.35 7.18 12.18
N ALA A 116 7.35 7.96 11.78
CA ALA A 116 7.09 8.25 10.37
C ALA A 116 8.30 8.92 9.71
N GLY A 117 8.55 8.52 8.47
CA GLY A 117 9.58 9.07 7.59
C GLY A 117 9.00 9.98 6.51
N ALA A 118 9.27 9.65 5.24
CA ALA A 118 8.92 10.47 4.07
C ALA A 118 7.41 10.75 3.91
N MET A 119 6.55 9.91 4.48
CA MET A 119 5.08 10.05 4.37
C MET A 119 4.43 10.65 5.63
N LYS A 120 5.20 11.28 6.48
CA LYS A 120 4.66 12.00 7.65
C LYS A 120 3.58 12.99 7.21
N ASP A 121 2.48 13.03 7.97
CA ASP A 121 1.32 13.92 7.74
C ASP A 121 0.56 13.67 6.41
N ARG A 122 0.81 12.52 5.76
CA ARG A 122 0.07 12.06 4.58
C ARG A 122 -1.08 11.13 4.96
N GLN A 123 -2.02 10.95 4.04
CA GLN A 123 -3.12 10.01 4.23
C GLN A 123 -2.80 8.69 3.54
N ALA A 124 -3.18 7.57 4.17
CA ALA A 124 -3.08 6.27 3.55
C ALA A 124 -4.41 5.52 3.68
N ILE A 125 -4.83 4.89 2.59
CA ILE A 125 -6.07 4.12 2.47
C ILE A 125 -5.70 2.72 1.96
N MET A 126 -6.35 1.70 2.51
CA MET A 126 -6.27 0.34 1.98
C MET A 126 -7.67 -0.20 1.73
N SER A 127 -7.94 -0.60 0.49
CA SER A 127 -9.11 -1.41 0.13
C SER A 127 -8.69 -2.86 -0.03
N MET A 128 -9.32 -3.75 0.74
CA MET A 128 -9.01 -5.17 0.70
C MET A 128 -10.31 -5.98 0.61
N SER A 129 -10.49 -6.72 -0.50
CA SER A 129 -11.64 -7.61 -0.67
C SER A 129 -11.35 -9.00 -0.10
N TYR A 130 -12.38 -9.64 0.41
CA TYR A 130 -12.32 -10.99 0.99
C TYR A 130 -13.28 -11.91 0.25
N GLY A 131 -12.84 -13.12 -0.05
CA GLY A 131 -13.69 -14.17 -0.60
C GLY A 131 -14.52 -14.93 0.45
N GLY A 132 -14.34 -14.64 1.72
CA GLY A 132 -14.99 -15.31 2.84
C GLY A 132 -16.10 -14.48 3.49
N ASN A 133 -16.84 -15.12 4.41
CA ASN A 133 -17.85 -14.47 5.20
C ASN A 133 -17.22 -13.43 6.15
N TRP A 134 -17.78 -12.21 6.17
CA TRP A 134 -17.31 -11.13 7.02
C TRP A 134 -17.28 -11.50 8.52
N PHE A 135 -18.28 -12.23 8.99
CA PHE A 135 -18.35 -12.68 10.39
C PHE A 135 -17.14 -13.57 10.76
N SER A 136 -16.79 -14.52 9.89
CA SER A 136 -15.62 -15.38 10.11
C SER A 136 -14.32 -14.58 10.13
N ILE A 137 -14.18 -13.56 9.27
CA ILE A 137 -12.99 -12.68 9.26
C ILE A 137 -12.88 -11.91 10.58
N GLN A 138 -13.98 -11.40 11.11
CA GLN A 138 -13.98 -10.61 12.35
C GLN A 138 -13.73 -11.48 13.60
N THR A 139 -14.36 -12.65 13.67
CA THR A 139 -14.35 -13.50 14.87
C THR A 139 -13.16 -14.48 14.88
N TRP A 140 -13.16 -15.44 13.95
CA TRP A 140 -12.14 -16.50 13.93
C TRP A 140 -10.75 -15.99 13.60
N PHE A 141 -10.66 -15.06 12.66
CA PHE A 141 -9.39 -14.48 12.23
C PHE A 141 -9.07 -13.13 12.87
N GLN A 142 -9.88 -12.66 13.85
CA GLN A 142 -9.67 -11.43 14.60
C GLN A 142 -9.33 -10.22 13.73
N ASN A 143 -9.85 -10.19 12.51
CA ASN A 143 -9.56 -9.16 11.51
C ASN A 143 -8.05 -8.94 11.26
N ILE A 144 -7.27 -10.02 11.27
CA ILE A 144 -5.80 -9.99 11.10
C ILE A 144 -5.37 -9.17 9.88
N PRO A 145 -5.95 -9.31 8.67
CA PRO A 145 -5.50 -8.56 7.50
C PRO A 145 -5.56 -7.05 7.73
N PHE A 146 -6.69 -6.56 8.27
CA PHE A 146 -6.85 -5.14 8.56
C PHE A 146 -5.90 -4.67 9.66
N ARG A 147 -5.78 -5.42 10.75
CA ARG A 147 -4.90 -5.07 11.87
C ARG A 147 -3.44 -5.02 11.45
N ARG A 148 -2.99 -5.98 10.61
CA ARG A 148 -1.63 -6.02 10.07
C ARG A 148 -1.31 -4.77 9.25
N ILE A 149 -2.15 -4.46 8.28
CA ILE A 149 -1.95 -3.28 7.42
C ILE A 149 -2.05 -1.99 8.23
N LYS A 150 -3.06 -1.88 9.10
CA LYS A 150 -3.23 -0.70 9.96
C LYS A 150 -2.03 -0.45 10.86
N ALA A 151 -1.54 -1.48 11.52
CA ALA A 151 -0.44 -1.34 12.48
C ALA A 151 0.94 -1.30 11.81
N GLY A 152 1.14 -2.08 10.74
CA GLY A 152 2.44 -2.24 10.11
C GLY A 152 2.72 -1.31 8.92
N VAL A 153 1.70 -0.67 8.37
CA VAL A 153 1.85 0.17 7.17
C VAL A 153 1.21 1.55 7.35
N LEU A 154 -0.09 1.60 7.73
CA LEU A 154 -0.85 2.86 7.72
C LEU A 154 -0.61 3.75 8.95
N LYS A 155 -0.01 3.24 10.01
CA LYS A 155 0.29 3.99 11.24
C LYS A 155 1.75 4.46 11.33
N LEU A 156 2.56 4.07 10.38
CA LEU A 156 3.96 4.51 10.27
C LEU A 156 4.06 5.75 9.39
#